data_c26578b8d854704d80d1eeee1f2084cf
#
_entry.id   c26578b8d854704d80d1eeee1f2084cf
#
_cell.length_a   1.000
_cell.length_b   1.000
_cell.length_c   1.000
_cell.angle_alpha   90.00
_cell.angle_beta   90.00
_cell.angle_gamma   90.00
#
_symmetry.space_group_name_H-M   'P 1'
#
loop_
_entity.id
_entity.type
_entity.pdbx_description
1 polymer ?
#
loop_
_entity_poly.entity_id
_entity_poly.type
_entity_poly.pdbx_seq_one_letter_code
_entity_poly.pdbx_strand_id
1 'polypeptide(L)'
;LFLKFAGDNLFIIYSLIVWASVLLSAFIDNIPYIATMLPVVTGIASTLGIDPTLLYLGLLSGATLGGNLTPIGASANITAIGILRKDGQTVTTKDFMSIGVPFTLAAVMTGYVLIWLIWA
;
A
#
# COMPACT_ATOMS: atom_id res chain seq x y z
N LEU A 1 -10.90 9.79 -12.33
CA LEU A 1 -11.78 9.24 -11.31
C LEU A 1 -11.47 9.82 -9.92
N PHE A 2 -10.22 9.74 -9.48
CA PHE A 2 -9.82 10.33 -8.19
C PHE A 2 -10.05 11.84 -8.16
N LEU A 3 -9.73 12.52 -9.25
CA LEU A 3 -9.94 13.98 -9.36
C LEU A 3 -11.41 14.35 -9.30
N LYS A 4 -12.28 13.53 -9.90
CA LYS A 4 -13.70 13.76 -9.88
C LYS A 4 -14.29 13.61 -8.48
N PHE A 5 -13.80 12.64 -7.70
CA PHE A 5 -14.25 12.41 -6.33
C PHE A 5 -13.67 13.41 -5.34
N ALA A 6 -12.38 13.66 -5.45
CA ALA A 6 -11.63 14.46 -4.49
C ALA A 6 -11.60 15.94 -4.83
N GLY A 7 -11.95 16.31 -6.06
CA GLY A 7 -11.76 17.67 -6.54
C GLY A 7 -10.29 18.04 -6.51
N ASP A 8 -9.98 19.23 -6.02
CA ASP A 8 -8.61 19.72 -5.92
C ASP A 8 -8.01 19.54 -4.53
N ASN A 9 -8.66 18.77 -3.65
CA ASN A 9 -8.18 18.57 -2.28
C ASN A 9 -7.06 17.54 -2.26
N LEU A 10 -5.83 18.02 -2.10
CA LEU A 10 -4.64 17.19 -2.09
C LEU A 10 -4.68 16.11 -0.99
N PHE A 11 -5.20 16.46 0.19
CA PHE A 11 -5.30 15.50 1.30
C PHE A 11 -6.19 14.31 0.95
N ILE A 12 -7.32 14.57 0.33
CA ILE A 12 -8.25 13.50 -0.07
C ILE A 12 -7.60 12.62 -1.14
N ILE A 13 -6.95 13.21 -2.13
CA ILE A 13 -6.25 12.47 -3.19
C ILE A 13 -5.13 11.61 -2.61
N TYR A 14 -4.30 12.18 -1.74
CA TYR A 14 -3.24 11.45 -1.05
C TYR A 14 -3.79 10.29 -0.24
N SER A 15 -4.84 10.54 0.54
CA SER A 15 -5.48 9.50 1.36
C SER A 15 -6.03 8.37 0.50
N LEU A 16 -6.70 8.69 -0.60
CA LEU A 16 -7.22 7.67 -1.53
C LEU A 16 -6.09 6.83 -2.12
N ILE A 17 -4.99 7.45 -2.52
CA ILE A 17 -3.86 6.73 -3.09
C ILE A 17 -3.26 5.78 -2.05
N VAL A 18 -3.01 6.24 -0.83
CA VAL A 18 -2.43 5.41 0.24
C VAL A 18 -3.33 4.23 0.55
N TRP A 19 -4.59 4.48 0.86
CA TRP A 19 -5.49 3.42 1.34
C TRP A 19 -5.94 2.48 0.21
N ALA A 20 -6.15 2.97 -1.00
CA ALA A 20 -6.41 2.11 -2.14
C ALA A 20 -5.21 1.21 -2.43
N SER A 21 -3.99 1.75 -2.30
CA SER A 21 -2.77 0.97 -2.48
C SER A 21 -2.62 -0.12 -1.43
N VAL A 22 -2.97 0.16 -0.18
CA VAL A 22 -2.98 -0.86 0.88
C VAL A 22 -3.93 -2.00 0.54
N LEU A 23 -5.16 -1.67 0.17
CA LEU A 23 -6.18 -2.68 -0.14
C LEU A 23 -5.82 -3.52 -1.36
N LEU A 24 -5.38 -2.89 -2.43
CA LEU A 24 -5.04 -3.60 -3.65
C LEU A 24 -3.75 -4.42 -3.50
N SER A 25 -2.76 -3.88 -2.81
CA SER A 25 -1.51 -4.59 -2.57
C SER A 25 -1.66 -5.75 -1.59
N ALA A 26 -2.76 -5.78 -0.83
CA ALA A 26 -3.07 -6.95 0.01
C ALA A 26 -3.28 -8.23 -0.82
N PHE A 27 -3.65 -8.09 -2.09
CA PHE A 27 -3.95 -9.22 -2.98
C PHE A 27 -3.07 -9.26 -4.22
N ILE A 28 -2.38 -8.16 -4.54
CA ILE A 28 -1.53 -8.04 -5.73
C ILE A 28 -0.12 -7.72 -5.24
N ASP A 29 0.88 -8.41 -5.79
CA ASP A 29 2.28 -8.15 -5.46
C ASP A 29 2.62 -6.68 -5.73
N ASN A 30 3.44 -6.08 -4.88
CA ASN A 30 3.72 -4.64 -4.94
C ASN A 30 4.46 -4.21 -6.21
N ILE A 31 5.32 -5.07 -6.78
CA ILE A 31 6.08 -4.69 -7.99
C ILE A 31 5.15 -4.41 -9.18
N PRO A 32 4.27 -5.34 -9.61
CA PRO A 32 3.36 -5.04 -10.72
C PRO A 32 2.36 -3.94 -10.39
N TYR A 33 1.92 -3.84 -9.14
CA TYR A 33 1.00 -2.79 -8.72
C TYR A 33 1.63 -1.42 -8.87
N ILE A 34 2.86 -1.23 -8.35
CA ILE A 34 3.57 0.04 -8.44
C ILE A 34 3.86 0.40 -9.90
N ALA A 35 4.31 -0.56 -10.69
CA ALA A 35 4.59 -0.33 -12.11
C ALA A 35 3.36 0.16 -12.86
N THR A 36 2.18 -0.34 -12.51
CA THR A 36 0.91 0.08 -13.12
C THR A 36 0.47 1.47 -12.62
N MET A 37 0.66 1.73 -11.34
CA MET A 37 0.14 2.94 -10.70
C MET A 37 1.03 4.17 -10.85
N LEU A 38 2.34 4.00 -11.09
CA LEU A 38 3.24 5.16 -11.24
C LEU A 38 2.79 6.13 -12.33
N PRO A 39 2.44 5.69 -13.55
CA PRO A 39 1.93 6.60 -14.58
C PRO A 39 0.64 7.30 -14.17
N VAL A 40 -0.25 6.60 -13.46
CA VAL A 40 -1.51 7.16 -12.97
C VAL A 40 -1.24 8.30 -11.99
N VAL A 41 -0.37 8.06 -11.01
CA VAL A 41 0.00 9.07 -10.00
C VAL A 41 0.72 10.25 -10.65
N THR A 42 1.60 10.00 -11.60
CA THR A 42 2.29 11.06 -12.36
C THR A 42 1.28 11.93 -13.09
N GLY A 43 0.28 11.32 -13.74
CA GLY A 43 -0.78 12.04 -14.43
C GLY A 43 -1.62 12.91 -13.49
N ILE A 44 -1.96 12.39 -12.32
CA ILE A 44 -2.71 13.14 -11.30
C ILE A 44 -1.91 14.36 -10.84
N ALA A 45 -0.63 14.18 -10.51
CA ALA A 45 0.24 15.27 -10.07
C ALA A 45 0.40 16.34 -11.15
N SER A 46 0.55 15.93 -12.40
CA SER A 46 0.66 16.83 -13.54
C SER A 46 -0.61 17.66 -13.73
N THR A 47 -1.77 17.02 -13.61
CA THR A 47 -3.07 17.71 -13.73
C THR A 47 -3.27 18.74 -12.62
N LEU A 48 -2.82 18.43 -11.41
CA LEU A 48 -2.93 19.34 -10.27
C LEU A 48 -1.84 20.40 -10.26
N GLY A 49 -0.79 20.23 -11.06
CA GLY A 49 0.35 21.16 -11.09
C GLY A 49 1.20 21.12 -9.82
N ILE A 50 1.29 19.96 -9.18
CA ILE A 50 2.03 19.77 -7.93
C ILE A 50 3.24 18.86 -8.14
N ASP A 51 4.17 18.90 -7.18
CA ASP A 51 5.29 17.97 -7.12
C ASP A 51 4.74 16.57 -6.81
N PRO A 52 5.07 15.54 -7.60
CA PRO A 52 4.56 14.19 -7.39
C PRO A 52 5.16 13.46 -6.20
N THR A 53 6.18 14.00 -5.55
CA THR A 53 6.91 13.30 -4.47
C THR A 53 5.99 12.83 -3.36
N LEU A 54 5.09 13.68 -2.88
CA LEU A 54 4.12 13.30 -1.84
C LEU A 54 3.29 12.08 -2.27
N LEU A 55 2.77 12.11 -3.48
CA LEU A 55 1.92 11.04 -4.00
C LEU A 55 2.72 9.76 -4.26
N TYR A 56 3.97 9.88 -4.74
CA TYR A 56 4.85 8.73 -4.92
C TYR A 56 5.17 8.05 -3.59
N LEU A 57 5.49 8.83 -2.55
CA LEU A 57 5.76 8.27 -1.24
C LEU A 57 4.52 7.62 -0.64
N GLY A 58 3.35 8.21 -0.84
CA GLY A 58 2.09 7.61 -0.42
C GLY A 58 1.82 6.29 -1.15
N LEU A 59 2.03 6.25 -2.45
CA LEU A 59 1.88 5.03 -3.24
C LEU A 59 2.84 3.93 -2.77
N LEU A 60 4.12 4.26 -2.59
CA LEU A 60 5.12 3.30 -2.14
C LEU A 60 4.82 2.76 -0.76
N SER A 61 4.48 3.65 0.18
CA SER A 61 4.16 3.25 1.55
C SER A 61 2.93 2.34 1.58
N GLY A 62 1.87 2.71 0.88
CA GLY A 62 0.65 1.89 0.81
C GLY A 62 0.90 0.54 0.14
N ALA A 63 1.59 0.53 -0.98
CA ALA A 63 1.83 -0.69 -1.76
C ALA A 63 2.78 -1.66 -1.02
N THR A 64 3.87 -1.14 -0.45
CA THR A 64 4.84 -2.00 0.23
C THR A 64 4.32 -2.55 1.55
N LEU A 65 3.66 -1.72 2.34
CA LEU A 65 3.11 -2.14 3.63
C LEU A 65 1.83 -2.96 3.48
N GLY A 66 1.02 -2.67 2.47
CA GLY A 66 -0.22 -3.40 2.21
C GLY A 66 0.00 -4.87 1.92
N GLY A 67 1.15 -5.24 1.38
CA GLY A 67 1.50 -6.65 1.15
C GLY A 67 1.56 -7.50 2.41
N ASN A 68 1.62 -6.89 3.58
CA ASN A 68 1.62 -7.59 4.86
C ASN A 68 0.22 -7.93 5.38
N LEU A 69 -0.85 -7.46 4.73
CA LEU A 69 -2.22 -7.73 5.19
C LEU A 69 -2.63 -9.18 5.02
N THR A 70 -2.26 -9.81 3.91
CA THR A 70 -2.66 -11.18 3.60
C THR A 70 -1.45 -12.05 3.27
N PRO A 71 -1.59 -13.40 3.39
CA PRO A 71 -0.51 -14.32 3.00
C PRO A 71 -0.13 -14.25 1.53
N ILE A 72 -1.03 -13.79 0.67
CA ILE A 72 -0.80 -13.70 -0.78
C ILE A 72 -0.40 -12.30 -1.26
N GLY A 73 -0.32 -11.34 -0.34
CA GLY A 73 -0.01 -9.94 -0.70
C GLY A 73 1.41 -9.72 -1.18
N ALA A 74 2.32 -10.62 -0.91
CA ALA A 74 3.69 -10.54 -1.38
C ALA A 74 4.25 -11.95 -1.59
N SER A 75 5.14 -12.09 -2.58
CA SER A 75 5.80 -13.37 -2.85
C SER A 75 6.59 -13.87 -1.64
N ALA A 76 7.19 -12.97 -0.88
CA ALA A 76 7.91 -13.31 0.34
C ALA A 76 7.04 -14.01 1.37
N ASN A 77 5.78 -13.58 1.51
CA ASN A 77 4.83 -14.19 2.43
C ASN A 77 4.51 -15.62 2.03
N ILE A 78 4.28 -15.85 0.76
CA ILE A 78 3.99 -17.19 0.22
C ILE A 78 5.17 -18.11 0.45
N THR A 79 6.38 -17.64 0.19
CA THR A 79 7.61 -18.41 0.37
C THR A 79 7.84 -18.75 1.84
N ALA A 80 7.66 -17.78 2.73
CA ALA A 80 7.84 -17.98 4.17
C ALA A 80 6.87 -19.02 4.71
N ILE A 81 5.61 -18.97 4.33
CA ILE A 81 4.59 -19.92 4.75
C ILE A 81 4.92 -21.32 4.22
N GLY A 82 5.40 -21.41 2.96
CA GLY A 82 5.81 -22.66 2.36
C GLY A 82 6.96 -23.32 3.12
N ILE A 83 7.96 -22.52 3.56
CA ILE A 83 9.08 -23.01 4.36
C ILE A 83 8.59 -23.51 5.71
N LEU A 84 7.70 -22.77 6.38
CA LEU A 84 7.15 -23.19 7.67
C LEU A 84 6.37 -24.50 7.56
N ARG A 85 5.62 -24.70 6.48
CA ARG A 85 4.92 -25.96 6.25
C ARG A 85 5.85 -27.14 6.11
N LYS A 86 6.99 -26.95 5.44
CA LYS A 86 8.00 -28.01 5.31
C LYS A 86 8.62 -28.38 6.64
N ASP A 87 8.69 -27.45 7.59
CA ASP A 87 9.16 -27.71 8.96
C ASP A 87 8.08 -28.28 9.86
N GLY A 88 6.91 -28.62 9.34
CA GLY A 88 5.80 -29.15 10.12
C GLY A 88 4.98 -28.10 10.82
N GLN A 89 5.25 -26.82 10.58
CA GLN A 89 4.43 -25.73 11.11
C GLN A 89 3.21 -25.51 10.22
N THR A 90 2.07 -25.25 10.84
CA THR A 90 0.85 -24.94 10.11
C THR A 90 0.50 -23.48 10.34
N VAL A 91 0.52 -22.68 9.27
CA VAL A 91 0.13 -21.26 9.30
C VAL A 91 -1.12 -21.10 8.45
N THR A 92 -2.24 -20.76 9.08
CA THR A 92 -3.49 -20.50 8.39
C THR A 92 -3.57 -19.03 7.96
N THR A 93 -4.48 -18.71 7.04
CA THR A 93 -4.75 -17.32 6.68
C THR A 93 -5.16 -16.49 7.90
N LYS A 94 -5.97 -17.08 8.79
CA LYS A 94 -6.38 -16.41 10.02
C LYS A 94 -5.18 -16.11 10.93
N ASP A 95 -4.26 -17.06 11.08
CA ASP A 95 -3.04 -16.87 11.88
C ASP A 95 -2.20 -15.73 11.35
N PHE A 96 -1.99 -15.69 10.03
CA PHE A 96 -1.22 -14.66 9.38
C PHE A 96 -1.88 -13.29 9.56
N MET A 97 -3.18 -13.19 9.27
CA MET A 97 -3.91 -11.92 9.32
C MET A 97 -4.09 -11.40 10.74
N SER A 98 -4.15 -12.27 11.74
CA SER A 98 -4.27 -11.84 13.14
C SER A 98 -3.08 -11.02 13.59
N ILE A 99 -1.92 -11.20 12.97
CA ILE A 99 -0.70 -10.40 13.19
C ILE A 99 -0.55 -9.34 12.11
N GLY A 100 -0.76 -9.71 10.85
CA GLY A 100 -0.54 -8.84 9.70
C GLY A 100 -1.46 -7.63 9.65
N VAL A 101 -2.74 -7.79 9.98
CA VAL A 101 -3.70 -6.67 9.91
C VAL A 101 -3.37 -5.58 10.92
N PRO A 102 -3.20 -5.85 12.23
CA PRO A 102 -2.81 -4.81 13.19
C PRO A 102 -1.45 -4.21 12.87
N PHE A 103 -0.47 -5.03 12.49
CA PHE A 103 0.85 -4.56 12.13
C PHE A 103 0.80 -3.60 10.94
N THR A 104 0.08 -3.99 9.87
CA THR A 104 -0.04 -3.20 8.65
C THR A 104 -0.75 -1.88 8.93
N LEU A 105 -1.85 -1.91 9.68
CA LEU A 105 -2.59 -0.69 10.00
C LEU A 105 -1.73 0.28 10.79
N ALA A 106 -0.99 -0.20 11.79
CA ALA A 106 -0.09 0.66 12.58
C ALA A 106 1.02 1.25 11.72
N ALA A 107 1.66 0.44 10.87
CA ALA A 107 2.74 0.89 9.99
C ALA A 107 2.25 1.89 8.95
N VAL A 108 1.10 1.63 8.32
CA VAL A 108 0.53 2.51 7.30
C VAL A 108 0.10 3.84 7.91
N MET A 109 -0.57 3.81 9.06
CA MET A 109 -0.97 5.05 9.75
C MET A 109 0.23 5.91 10.10
N THR A 110 1.29 5.30 10.61
CA THR A 110 2.53 6.01 10.94
C THR A 110 3.15 6.64 9.70
N GLY A 111 3.33 5.88 8.63
CA GLY A 111 3.87 6.37 7.37
C GLY A 111 2.99 7.44 6.73
N TYR A 112 1.69 7.23 6.72
CA TYR A 112 0.70 8.14 6.17
C TYR A 112 0.78 9.52 6.84
N VAL A 113 0.79 9.55 8.17
CA VAL A 113 0.87 10.81 8.94
C VAL A 113 2.23 11.47 8.74
N LEU A 114 3.33 10.72 8.84
CA LEU A 114 4.68 11.28 8.72
C LEU A 114 4.96 11.84 7.34
N ILE A 115 4.58 11.13 6.30
CA ILE A 115 4.77 11.60 4.92
C ILE A 115 3.98 12.89 4.69
N TRP A 116 2.76 12.95 5.16
CA TRP A 116 1.94 14.16 5.04
C TRP A 116 2.59 15.35 5.77
N LEU A 117 3.05 15.14 7.00
CA LEU A 117 3.66 16.22 7.79
C LEU A 117 4.97 16.72 7.20
N ILE A 118 5.75 15.85 6.56
CA ILE A 118 7.07 16.21 6.03
C ILE A 118 6.96 16.83 4.63
N TRP A 119 6.11 16.27 3.77
CA TRP A 119 6.10 16.59 2.35
C TRP A 119 4.90 17.41 1.87
N ALA A 120 3.88 17.54 2.67
CA ALA A 120 2.70 18.34 2.31
C ALA A 120 2.83 19.83 2.61
#